data_1ab0d899e0964523c1679a25f36926a9
#
_entry.id   1ab0d899e0964523c1679a25f36926a9
#
_cell.length_a   1.000
_cell.length_b   1.000
_cell.length_c   1.000
_cell.angle_alpha   90.00
_cell.angle_beta   90.00
_cell.angle_gamma   90.00
#
_symmetry.space_group_name_H-M   'P 1'
#
loop_
_entity.id
_entity.type
_entity.pdbx_description
1 polymer ?
#
loop_
_entity_poly.entity_id
_entity_poly.type
_entity_poly.pdbx_seq_one_letter_code
_entity_poly.pdbx_strand_id
1 'polypeptide(L)'
;QAMMINVALPVENFKREPGKPVVFFTGDSTVKNADKEEDGMWGWGSQAYTIFNPKKITCVNAAKAGRSSRSYLNEGRWEKVYNSLQPGDYVLIEFGHNDICSMTDKKMRGSIPCAKDTCHVYQMEESKQYEVVYSFGWYLKKFIQDVREKGATPILVSLTPRNEWPHGKMERRNDTYGKWYREIVAETGVAFLDLHNIAADSYDKIGKEKVKAYYKIDHTHTSLMGARHNARCVAKGLKKMKSPLAKYLK
;
A
#
# COMPACT_ATOMS: atom_id res chain seq x y z
N GLN A 1 16.43 -17.14 -11.87
CA GLN A 1 15.16 -17.78 -12.30
C GLN A 1 14.30 -18.23 -11.12
N ALA A 2 14.90 -18.81 -10.06
CA ALA A 2 14.15 -19.28 -8.87
C ALA A 2 13.47 -18.15 -8.10
N MET A 3 14.02 -16.93 -8.10
CA MET A 3 13.43 -15.77 -7.40
C MET A 3 12.17 -15.23 -8.08
N MET A 4 12.07 -15.33 -9.39
CA MET A 4 10.91 -14.83 -10.15
C MET A 4 9.63 -15.65 -9.95
N ILE A 5 9.78 -16.89 -9.49
CA ILE A 5 8.64 -17.80 -9.28
C ILE A 5 7.91 -17.48 -7.96
N ASN A 6 8.56 -16.72 -7.07
CA ASN A 6 8.13 -16.50 -5.70
C ASN A 6 7.67 -15.06 -5.42
N VAL A 7 6.90 -14.48 -6.33
CA VAL A 7 6.25 -13.17 -6.11
C VAL A 7 4.74 -13.30 -6.33
N ALA A 8 3.99 -12.43 -5.68
CA ALA A 8 2.55 -12.36 -5.91
C ALA A 8 2.25 -11.99 -7.36
N LEU A 9 1.25 -12.61 -7.96
CA LEU A 9 0.91 -12.39 -9.36
C LEU A 9 0.42 -10.96 -9.62
N PRO A 10 0.76 -10.36 -10.78
CA PRO A 10 0.15 -9.11 -11.19
C PRO A 10 -1.32 -9.33 -11.60
N VAL A 11 -2.11 -8.26 -11.55
CA VAL A 11 -3.56 -8.32 -11.84
C VAL A 11 -3.86 -8.86 -13.24
N GLU A 12 -3.00 -8.61 -14.20
CA GLU A 12 -3.17 -9.06 -15.58
C GLU A 12 -3.01 -10.58 -15.77
N ASN A 13 -2.29 -11.21 -14.86
CA ASN A 13 -1.88 -12.62 -15.00
C ASN A 13 -2.57 -13.57 -14.04
N PHE A 14 -3.45 -13.07 -13.19
CA PHE A 14 -4.13 -13.97 -12.28
C PHE A 14 -5.36 -14.60 -12.92
N LYS A 15 -5.63 -15.84 -12.53
CA LYS A 15 -6.86 -16.52 -12.86
C LYS A 15 -7.54 -16.91 -11.55
N ARG A 16 -8.84 -16.61 -11.48
CA ARG A 16 -9.61 -16.94 -10.28
C ARG A 16 -9.82 -18.46 -10.20
N GLU A 17 -9.42 -19.03 -9.08
CA GLU A 17 -9.68 -20.42 -8.78
C GLU A 17 -11.03 -20.58 -8.05
N PRO A 18 -11.87 -21.55 -8.45
CA PRO A 18 -13.15 -21.78 -7.77
C PRO A 18 -12.97 -22.04 -6.26
N GLY A 19 -13.79 -21.39 -5.45
CA GLY A 19 -13.79 -21.58 -4.00
C GLY A 19 -12.69 -20.86 -3.24
N LYS A 20 -11.80 -20.12 -3.93
CA LYS A 20 -10.77 -19.31 -3.28
C LYS A 20 -11.08 -17.83 -3.42
N PRO A 21 -11.10 -17.08 -2.31
CA PRO A 21 -11.12 -15.62 -2.39
C PRO A 21 -9.77 -15.11 -2.88
N VAL A 22 -9.75 -13.84 -3.26
CA VAL A 22 -8.54 -13.14 -3.71
C VAL A 22 -8.26 -11.99 -2.76
N VAL A 23 -7.00 -11.81 -2.40
CA VAL A 23 -6.53 -10.59 -1.75
C VAL A 23 -5.71 -9.77 -2.75
N PHE A 24 -6.17 -8.54 -2.99
CA PHE A 24 -5.49 -7.58 -3.86
C PHE A 24 -4.69 -6.61 -3.00
N PHE A 25 -3.45 -6.33 -3.42
CA PHE A 25 -2.63 -5.28 -2.84
C PHE A 25 -2.62 -4.09 -3.79
N THR A 26 -3.07 -2.94 -3.33
CA THR A 26 -3.02 -1.69 -4.08
C THR A 26 -2.10 -0.71 -3.37
N GLY A 27 -1.32 0.03 -4.12
CA GLY A 27 -0.31 0.92 -3.58
C GLY A 27 0.74 1.29 -4.61
N ASP A 28 1.89 1.71 -4.11
CA ASP A 28 3.03 2.19 -4.89
C ASP A 28 4.21 1.18 -4.92
N SER A 29 5.42 1.69 -5.13
CA SER A 29 6.65 0.87 -5.15
C SER A 29 6.93 0.13 -3.85
N THR A 30 6.52 0.68 -2.71
CA THR A 30 6.72 0.04 -1.40
C THR A 30 5.90 -1.24 -1.24
N VAL A 31 4.91 -1.43 -2.09
CA VAL A 31 4.08 -2.63 -2.17
C VAL A 31 4.43 -3.49 -3.38
N LYS A 32 4.63 -2.86 -4.55
CA LYS A 32 4.78 -3.54 -5.85
C LYS A 32 6.12 -4.19 -6.09
N ASN A 33 7.18 -3.47 -5.83
CA ASN A 33 8.46 -3.78 -6.45
C ASN A 33 8.94 -5.20 -6.21
N ALA A 34 9.47 -5.82 -7.26
CA ALA A 34 10.28 -7.03 -7.23
C ALA A 34 11.51 -6.78 -8.10
N ASP A 35 12.68 -7.00 -7.53
CA ASP A 35 13.95 -6.73 -8.19
C ASP A 35 14.65 -8.03 -8.56
N LYS A 36 15.77 -7.93 -9.27
CA LYS A 36 16.62 -9.08 -9.58
C LYS A 36 17.66 -9.32 -8.50
N GLU A 37 18.05 -8.26 -7.80
CA GLU A 37 19.09 -8.27 -6.78
C GLU A 37 18.47 -8.20 -5.37
N GLU A 38 18.98 -8.96 -4.43
CA GLU A 38 18.48 -8.96 -3.05
C GLU A 38 18.56 -7.58 -2.38
N ASP A 39 19.61 -6.82 -2.72
CA ASP A 39 19.81 -5.47 -2.21
C ASP A 39 19.09 -4.40 -3.03
N GLY A 40 18.29 -4.80 -4.01
CA GLY A 40 17.49 -3.89 -4.85
C GLY A 40 16.31 -3.28 -4.12
N MET A 41 15.37 -2.78 -4.89
CA MET A 41 14.14 -2.17 -4.38
C MET A 41 13.01 -3.18 -4.39
N TRP A 42 12.56 -3.61 -3.20
CA TRP A 42 11.50 -4.60 -3.03
C TRP A 42 10.32 -4.03 -2.25
N GLY A 43 9.12 -4.33 -2.68
CA GLY A 43 7.89 -4.00 -1.95
C GLY A 43 7.36 -5.21 -1.19
N TRP A 44 6.74 -4.99 -0.03
CA TRP A 44 6.25 -6.09 0.80
C TRP A 44 5.17 -6.94 0.10
N GLY A 45 4.39 -6.34 -0.81
CA GLY A 45 3.36 -7.07 -1.56
C GLY A 45 3.94 -8.17 -2.44
N SER A 46 5.16 -7.99 -2.95
CA SER A 46 5.85 -9.02 -3.73
C SER A 46 6.17 -10.26 -2.89
N GLN A 47 6.28 -10.09 -1.57
CA GLN A 47 6.62 -11.15 -0.62
C GLN A 47 5.43 -11.67 0.19
N ALA A 48 4.22 -11.25 -0.18
CA ALA A 48 3.00 -11.66 0.53
C ALA A 48 2.77 -13.18 0.48
N TYR A 49 3.26 -13.87 -0.55
CA TYR A 49 3.21 -15.33 -0.63
C TYR A 49 3.93 -16.01 0.54
N THR A 50 4.85 -15.31 1.23
CA THR A 50 5.53 -15.86 2.41
C THR A 50 4.64 -15.90 3.65
N ILE A 51 3.57 -15.11 3.68
CA ILE A 51 2.67 -15.01 4.83
C ILE A 51 1.28 -15.60 4.58
N PHE A 52 0.81 -15.66 3.35
CA PHE A 52 -0.49 -16.23 3.01
C PHE A 52 -0.37 -17.67 2.53
N ASN A 53 -1.40 -18.47 2.84
CA ASN A 53 -1.49 -19.86 2.40
C ASN A 53 -2.08 -19.93 0.99
N PRO A 54 -1.29 -20.31 -0.04
CA PRO A 54 -1.77 -20.33 -1.42
C PRO A 54 -2.87 -21.38 -1.70
N LYS A 55 -3.04 -22.34 -0.80
CA LYS A 55 -4.13 -23.32 -0.90
C LYS A 55 -5.48 -22.70 -0.52
N LYS A 56 -5.49 -21.60 0.22
CA LYS A 56 -6.70 -20.99 0.76
C LYS A 56 -7.08 -19.67 0.10
N ILE A 57 -6.11 -18.94 -0.43
CA ILE A 57 -6.32 -17.60 -0.99
C ILE A 57 -5.33 -17.31 -2.12
N THR A 58 -5.78 -16.57 -3.11
CA THR A 58 -4.91 -16.09 -4.19
C THR A 58 -4.45 -14.67 -3.87
N CYS A 59 -3.13 -14.44 -3.94
CA CYS A 59 -2.54 -13.12 -3.74
C CYS A 59 -2.28 -12.44 -5.09
N VAL A 60 -2.82 -11.23 -5.26
CA VAL A 60 -2.65 -10.43 -6.48
C VAL A 60 -2.04 -9.08 -6.12
N ASN A 61 -0.84 -8.82 -6.61
CA ASN A 61 -0.17 -7.54 -6.39
C ASN A 61 -0.51 -6.57 -7.52
N ALA A 62 -1.55 -5.78 -7.30
CA ALA A 62 -2.06 -4.79 -8.25
C ALA A 62 -1.44 -3.40 -8.07
N ALA A 63 -0.47 -3.25 -7.15
CA ALA A 63 0.22 -2.00 -6.93
C ALA A 63 1.07 -1.60 -8.13
N LYS A 64 1.46 -0.33 -8.20
CA LYS A 64 2.32 0.18 -9.27
C LYS A 64 3.31 1.20 -8.72
N ALA A 65 4.59 1.02 -9.04
CA ALA A 65 5.66 1.93 -8.63
C ALA A 65 5.35 3.38 -9.04
N GLY A 66 5.63 4.33 -8.15
CA GLY A 66 5.50 5.76 -8.41
C GLY A 66 4.07 6.31 -8.35
N ARG A 67 3.05 5.48 -8.05
CA ARG A 67 1.66 5.95 -8.03
C ARG A 67 1.27 6.49 -6.66
N SER A 68 0.47 7.54 -6.71
CA SER A 68 -0.25 8.08 -5.57
C SER A 68 -1.70 7.57 -5.60
N SER A 69 -2.49 7.89 -4.58
CA SER A 69 -3.92 7.61 -4.60
C SER A 69 -4.59 8.25 -5.83
N ARG A 70 -4.23 9.50 -6.14
CA ARG A 70 -4.73 10.24 -7.31
C ARG A 70 -4.35 9.56 -8.62
N SER A 71 -3.06 9.33 -8.86
CA SER A 71 -2.60 8.80 -10.15
C SER A 71 -3.05 7.35 -10.37
N TYR A 72 -3.15 6.56 -9.31
CA TYR A 72 -3.66 5.19 -9.39
C TYR A 72 -5.11 5.14 -9.88
N LEU A 73 -5.94 6.06 -9.40
CA LEU A 73 -7.32 6.19 -9.86
C LEU A 73 -7.37 6.73 -11.31
N ASN A 74 -6.68 7.84 -11.58
CA ASN A 74 -6.81 8.55 -12.86
C ASN A 74 -6.26 7.78 -14.05
N GLU A 75 -5.30 6.88 -13.84
CA GLU A 75 -4.71 6.06 -14.91
C GLU A 75 -5.52 4.79 -15.22
N GLY A 76 -6.66 4.59 -14.58
CA GLY A 76 -7.49 3.40 -14.79
C GLY A 76 -6.99 2.15 -14.08
N ARG A 77 -5.98 2.24 -13.23
CA ARG A 77 -5.43 1.08 -12.49
C ARG A 77 -6.39 0.58 -11.43
N TRP A 78 -7.04 1.50 -10.74
CA TRP A 78 -8.08 1.15 -9.77
C TRP A 78 -9.27 0.46 -10.45
N GLU A 79 -9.69 0.94 -11.62
CA GLU A 79 -10.81 0.34 -12.36
C GLU A 79 -10.56 -1.14 -12.67
N LYS A 80 -9.32 -1.51 -12.99
CA LYS A 80 -8.95 -2.92 -13.24
C LYS A 80 -9.17 -3.79 -12.00
N VAL A 81 -8.79 -3.28 -10.83
CA VAL A 81 -9.03 -3.98 -9.56
C VAL A 81 -10.53 -4.07 -9.30
N TYR A 82 -11.22 -2.94 -9.37
CA TYR A 82 -12.65 -2.85 -9.14
C TYR A 82 -13.43 -3.87 -10.00
N ASN A 83 -13.12 -3.93 -11.30
CA ASN A 83 -13.79 -4.85 -12.22
C ASN A 83 -13.47 -6.32 -11.94
N SER A 84 -12.37 -6.62 -11.24
CA SER A 84 -11.97 -7.98 -10.88
C SER A 84 -12.56 -8.46 -9.56
N LEU A 85 -13.08 -7.54 -8.74
CA LEU A 85 -13.56 -7.87 -7.39
C LEU A 85 -14.85 -8.70 -7.42
N GLN A 86 -14.93 -9.63 -6.49
CA GLN A 86 -16.11 -10.45 -6.21
C GLN A 86 -16.38 -10.45 -4.70
N PRO A 87 -17.63 -10.76 -4.29
CA PRO A 87 -17.93 -10.90 -2.86
C PRO A 87 -16.98 -11.90 -2.18
N GLY A 88 -16.51 -11.54 -0.99
CA GLY A 88 -15.57 -12.35 -0.23
C GLY A 88 -14.10 -12.05 -0.48
N ASP A 89 -13.78 -11.20 -1.46
CA ASP A 89 -12.41 -10.74 -1.71
C ASP A 89 -11.97 -9.70 -0.67
N TYR A 90 -10.67 -9.43 -0.64
CA TYR A 90 -10.05 -8.43 0.22
C TYR A 90 -9.19 -7.50 -0.60
N VAL A 91 -9.13 -6.24 -0.21
CA VAL A 91 -8.23 -5.24 -0.82
C VAL A 91 -7.46 -4.53 0.28
N LEU A 92 -6.13 -4.64 0.27
CA LEU A 92 -5.25 -3.85 1.11
C LEU A 92 -4.83 -2.60 0.33
N ILE A 93 -4.95 -1.43 0.96
CA ILE A 93 -4.78 -0.13 0.29
C ILE A 93 -3.72 0.68 1.05
N GLU A 94 -2.56 0.92 0.41
CA GLU A 94 -1.48 1.72 0.98
C GLU A 94 -1.03 2.80 -0.02
N PHE A 95 -1.37 4.06 0.25
CA PHE A 95 -0.93 5.23 -0.52
C PHE A 95 -0.48 6.35 0.41
N GLY A 96 0.31 7.27 -0.13
CA GLY A 96 0.77 8.47 0.58
C GLY A 96 2.20 8.87 0.22
N HIS A 97 3.10 7.91 -0.05
CA HIS A 97 4.51 8.21 -0.37
C HIS A 97 4.66 9.13 -1.58
N ASN A 98 3.77 9.03 -2.56
CA ASN A 98 3.79 9.86 -3.78
C ASN A 98 2.74 10.97 -3.76
N ASP A 99 1.78 10.92 -2.85
CA ASP A 99 0.75 11.95 -2.69
C ASP A 99 1.33 13.29 -2.23
N ILE A 100 2.50 13.28 -1.57
CA ILE A 100 3.20 14.48 -1.13
C ILE A 100 3.89 15.23 -2.28
N CYS A 101 3.95 14.64 -3.46
CA CYS A 101 4.60 15.24 -4.62
C CYS A 101 3.79 16.39 -5.20
N SER A 102 4.34 17.08 -6.22
CA SER A 102 3.66 18.18 -6.89
C SER A 102 2.31 17.75 -7.49
N MET A 103 1.31 18.61 -7.38
CA MET A 103 0.00 18.42 -8.01
C MET A 103 -0.01 18.78 -9.48
N THR A 104 0.95 19.58 -9.94
CA THR A 104 0.90 20.24 -11.25
C THR A 104 1.99 19.81 -12.21
N ASP A 105 3.01 19.07 -11.76
CA ASP A 105 4.06 18.56 -12.64
C ASP A 105 3.53 17.46 -13.57
N LYS A 106 4.36 17.04 -14.54
CA LYS A 106 3.94 16.03 -15.54
C LYS A 106 3.55 14.68 -14.96
N LYS A 107 4.00 14.35 -13.75
CA LYS A 107 3.66 13.08 -13.08
C LYS A 107 2.28 13.12 -12.42
N MET A 108 1.77 14.31 -12.13
CA MET A 108 0.41 14.53 -11.61
C MET A 108 0.04 13.60 -10.46
N ARG A 109 0.94 13.52 -9.45
CA ARG A 109 0.79 12.59 -8.33
C ARG A 109 0.22 13.23 -7.07
N GLY A 110 0.46 14.52 -6.87
CA GLY A 110 0.07 15.20 -5.63
C GLY A 110 -1.43 15.19 -5.40
N SER A 111 -1.84 14.95 -4.17
CA SER A 111 -3.22 15.11 -3.71
C SER A 111 -3.26 16.16 -2.61
N ILE A 112 -4.44 16.73 -2.32
CA ILE A 112 -4.58 17.74 -1.28
C ILE A 112 -4.38 17.03 0.08
N PRO A 113 -3.43 17.53 0.92
CA PRO A 113 -2.99 16.82 2.13
C PRO A 113 -3.96 16.98 3.29
N CYS A 114 -5.05 16.26 3.26
CA CYS A 114 -6.00 16.16 4.37
C CYS A 114 -6.94 14.96 4.18
N ALA A 115 -7.62 14.56 5.26
CA ALA A 115 -8.63 13.51 5.23
C ALA A 115 -10.02 14.03 4.82
N LYS A 116 -10.26 15.31 4.95
CA LYS A 116 -11.54 15.96 4.67
C LYS A 116 -11.83 15.97 3.17
N ASP A 117 -13.08 15.78 2.78
CA ASP A 117 -13.49 15.88 1.37
C ASP A 117 -13.37 17.32 0.89
N THR A 118 -12.47 17.52 -0.04
CA THR A 118 -12.27 18.82 -0.69
C THR A 118 -11.60 18.61 -2.04
N CYS A 119 -11.67 19.63 -2.89
CA CYS A 119 -11.01 19.62 -4.19
C CYS A 119 -10.68 21.05 -4.61
N HIS A 120 -9.72 21.17 -5.52
CA HIS A 120 -9.38 22.41 -6.19
C HIS A 120 -9.06 22.15 -7.65
N VAL A 121 -9.29 23.17 -8.49
CA VAL A 121 -8.88 23.14 -9.89
C VAL A 121 -7.47 23.67 -10.00
N TYR A 122 -6.59 22.89 -10.63
CA TYR A 122 -5.19 23.28 -10.87
C TYR A 122 -4.88 23.26 -12.36
N GLN A 123 -4.06 24.17 -12.82
CA GLN A 123 -3.51 24.13 -14.18
C GLN A 123 -2.23 23.31 -14.18
N MET A 124 -2.15 22.31 -15.04
CA MET A 124 -0.94 21.49 -15.21
C MET A 124 0.17 22.30 -15.88
N GLU A 125 1.40 22.13 -15.40
CA GLU A 125 2.54 22.94 -15.86
C GLU A 125 2.91 22.67 -17.32
N GLU A 126 2.89 21.41 -17.75
CA GLU A 126 3.32 21.01 -19.08
C GLU A 126 2.20 21.14 -20.11
N SER A 127 1.08 20.50 -19.86
CA SER A 127 -0.05 20.46 -20.80
C SER A 127 -0.89 21.74 -20.83
N LYS A 128 -0.77 22.58 -19.78
CA LYS A 128 -1.63 23.74 -19.52
C LYS A 128 -3.11 23.42 -19.35
N GLN A 129 -3.45 22.12 -19.29
CA GLN A 129 -4.83 21.69 -19.03
C GLN A 129 -5.19 21.92 -17.58
N TYR A 130 -6.46 22.15 -17.32
CA TYR A 130 -7.01 22.27 -15.97
C TYR A 130 -7.51 20.90 -15.50
N GLU A 131 -7.21 20.55 -14.24
CA GLU A 131 -7.67 19.33 -13.61
C GLU A 131 -8.22 19.60 -12.22
N VAL A 132 -9.27 18.86 -11.86
CA VAL A 132 -9.76 18.83 -10.49
C VAL A 132 -8.93 17.81 -9.70
N VAL A 133 -8.27 18.29 -8.65
CA VAL A 133 -7.50 17.45 -7.73
C VAL A 133 -8.25 17.38 -6.41
N TYR A 134 -8.48 16.17 -5.94
CA TYR A 134 -9.17 15.91 -4.67
C TYR A 134 -8.17 15.71 -3.54
N SER A 135 -8.69 15.69 -2.32
CA SER A 135 -7.89 15.38 -1.14
C SER A 135 -7.50 13.90 -1.09
N PHE A 136 -6.43 13.61 -0.36
CA PHE A 136 -6.01 12.25 -0.05
C PHE A 136 -7.17 11.43 0.53
N GLY A 137 -7.90 12.02 1.49
CA GLY A 137 -9.05 11.36 2.10
C GLY A 137 -10.16 11.03 1.09
N TRP A 138 -10.42 11.93 0.15
CA TRP A 138 -11.41 11.67 -0.88
C TRP A 138 -11.07 10.44 -1.73
N TYR A 139 -9.80 10.34 -2.18
CA TYR A 139 -9.38 9.20 -2.99
C TYR A 139 -9.50 7.89 -2.21
N LEU A 140 -9.03 7.86 -0.96
CA LEU A 140 -9.12 6.63 -0.15
C LEU A 140 -10.57 6.23 0.15
N LYS A 141 -11.44 7.21 0.43
CA LYS A 141 -12.86 6.93 0.67
C LYS A 141 -13.55 6.40 -0.58
N LYS A 142 -13.17 6.90 -1.76
CA LYS A 142 -13.63 6.34 -3.03
C LYS A 142 -13.26 4.87 -3.17
N PHE A 143 -12.01 4.52 -2.89
CA PHE A 143 -11.56 3.12 -2.95
C PHE A 143 -12.33 2.25 -1.95
N ILE A 144 -12.50 2.71 -0.73
CA ILE A 144 -13.23 1.99 0.33
C ILE A 144 -14.67 1.72 -0.12
N GLN A 145 -15.35 2.75 -0.60
CA GLN A 145 -16.74 2.63 -1.07
C GLN A 145 -16.87 1.65 -2.24
N ASP A 146 -15.97 1.76 -3.22
CA ASP A 146 -15.98 0.90 -4.40
C ASP A 146 -15.78 -0.58 -4.02
N VAL A 147 -14.88 -0.87 -3.10
CA VAL A 147 -14.64 -2.24 -2.61
C VAL A 147 -15.90 -2.79 -1.93
N ARG A 148 -16.52 -1.98 -1.08
CA ARG A 148 -17.75 -2.37 -0.37
C ARG A 148 -18.91 -2.63 -1.32
N GLU A 149 -19.02 -1.86 -2.39
CA GLU A 149 -20.05 -2.08 -3.43
C GLU A 149 -19.97 -3.47 -4.06
N LYS A 150 -18.76 -4.03 -4.14
CA LYS A 150 -18.53 -5.37 -4.69
C LYS A 150 -18.70 -6.49 -3.66
N GLY A 151 -19.09 -6.19 -2.43
CA GLY A 151 -19.17 -7.17 -1.36
C GLY A 151 -17.81 -7.67 -0.89
N ALA A 152 -16.75 -6.95 -1.22
CA ALA A 152 -15.39 -7.23 -0.78
C ALA A 152 -15.04 -6.41 0.46
N THR A 153 -13.95 -6.73 1.11
CA THR A 153 -13.52 -6.08 2.36
C THR A 153 -12.29 -5.20 2.12
N PRO A 154 -12.41 -3.86 2.29
CA PRO A 154 -11.27 -2.97 2.25
C PRO A 154 -10.53 -2.97 3.58
N ILE A 155 -9.20 -2.91 3.53
CA ILE A 155 -8.33 -2.74 4.69
C ILE A 155 -7.35 -1.62 4.35
N LEU A 156 -7.40 -0.52 5.10
CA LEU A 156 -6.40 0.54 4.97
C LEU A 156 -5.12 0.11 5.65
N VAL A 157 -4.00 0.34 4.97
CA VAL A 157 -2.65 0.04 5.48
C VAL A 157 -1.89 1.35 5.55
N SER A 158 -1.40 1.71 6.73
CA SER A 158 -0.60 2.92 6.90
C SER A 158 0.78 2.74 6.25
N LEU A 159 1.47 3.84 6.00
CA LEU A 159 2.70 3.86 5.21
C LEU A 159 3.82 3.04 5.84
N THR A 160 4.54 2.30 5.02
CA THR A 160 5.84 1.75 5.44
C THR A 160 6.73 2.90 5.93
N PRO A 161 7.47 2.73 7.03
CA PRO A 161 8.33 3.81 7.54
C PRO A 161 9.54 4.02 6.65
N ARG A 162 10.12 5.21 6.71
CA ARG A 162 11.38 5.54 6.04
C ARG A 162 12.55 5.32 6.97
N ASN A 163 13.68 4.91 6.42
CA ASN A 163 14.94 4.75 7.16
C ASN A 163 15.55 6.12 7.49
N GLU A 164 14.87 6.85 8.34
CA GLU A 164 15.30 8.13 8.90
C GLU A 164 15.14 8.06 10.41
N TRP A 165 16.13 8.59 11.15
CA TRP A 165 16.20 8.41 12.58
C TRP A 165 16.29 9.75 13.33
N PRO A 166 15.25 10.60 13.24
CA PRO A 166 15.22 11.81 14.05
C PRO A 166 15.16 11.42 15.52
N HIS A 167 15.99 12.03 16.34
CA HIS A 167 16.03 11.79 17.78
C HIS A 167 16.28 10.32 18.19
N GLY A 168 16.99 9.56 17.33
CA GLY A 168 17.43 8.20 17.66
C GLY A 168 16.40 7.09 17.46
N LYS A 169 15.21 7.42 16.97
CA LYS A 169 14.16 6.45 16.61
C LYS A 169 13.73 6.64 15.17
N MET A 170 13.20 5.58 14.58
CA MET A 170 12.69 5.65 13.20
C MET A 170 11.57 6.70 13.10
N GLU A 171 11.57 7.44 12.00
CA GLU A 171 10.60 8.48 11.70
C GLU A 171 9.16 7.99 11.84
N ARG A 172 8.31 8.85 12.40
CA ARG A 172 6.87 8.62 12.53
C ARG A 172 6.11 9.75 11.84
N ARG A 173 5.29 9.41 10.85
CA ARG A 173 4.39 10.37 10.19
C ARG A 173 2.97 10.31 10.77
N ASN A 174 2.90 10.26 12.10
CA ASN A 174 1.63 10.14 12.83
C ASN A 174 0.80 11.44 12.83
N ASP A 175 1.44 12.59 12.58
CA ASP A 175 0.77 13.90 12.57
C ASP A 175 0.33 14.34 11.17
N THR A 176 0.68 13.59 10.14
CA THR A 176 0.30 13.84 8.76
C THR A 176 -0.49 12.65 8.20
N TYR A 177 0.09 11.83 7.34
CA TYR A 177 -0.61 10.69 6.74
C TYR A 177 -1.19 9.73 7.77
N GLY A 178 -0.50 9.45 8.85
CA GLY A 178 -1.03 8.62 9.94
C GLY A 178 -2.30 9.21 10.56
N LYS A 179 -2.30 10.51 10.80
CA LYS A 179 -3.48 11.22 11.28
C LYS A 179 -4.64 11.12 10.30
N TRP A 180 -4.38 11.36 9.01
CA TRP A 180 -5.43 11.31 7.99
C TRP A 180 -5.99 9.91 7.80
N TYR A 181 -5.16 8.87 7.87
CA TYR A 181 -5.63 7.49 7.90
C TYR A 181 -6.60 7.27 9.08
N ARG A 182 -6.23 7.70 10.28
CA ARG A 182 -7.08 7.54 11.47
C ARG A 182 -8.40 8.31 11.35
N GLU A 183 -8.37 9.51 10.76
CA GLU A 183 -9.58 10.29 10.51
C GLU A 183 -10.51 9.61 9.52
N ILE A 184 -9.96 9.02 8.46
CA ILE A 184 -10.73 8.23 7.48
C ILE A 184 -11.35 7.00 8.16
N VAL A 185 -10.61 6.31 9.01
CA VAL A 185 -11.11 5.17 9.79
C VAL A 185 -12.27 5.59 10.68
N ALA A 186 -12.14 6.71 11.38
CA ALA A 186 -13.20 7.23 12.26
C ALA A 186 -14.46 7.58 11.47
N GLU A 187 -14.32 8.10 10.26
CA GLU A 187 -15.46 8.48 9.41
C GLU A 187 -16.15 7.28 8.75
N THR A 188 -15.37 6.30 8.30
CA THR A 188 -15.89 5.21 7.44
C THR A 188 -16.07 3.88 8.16
N GLY A 189 -15.45 3.71 9.33
CA GLY A 189 -15.42 2.42 10.02
C GLY A 189 -14.58 1.35 9.32
N VAL A 190 -13.75 1.73 8.34
CA VAL A 190 -12.92 0.80 7.60
C VAL A 190 -11.91 0.11 8.52
N ALA A 191 -11.63 -1.17 8.26
CA ALA A 191 -10.57 -1.89 8.96
C ALA A 191 -9.22 -1.22 8.71
N PHE A 192 -8.40 -1.09 9.75
CA PHE A 192 -7.12 -0.39 9.71
C PHE A 192 -5.98 -1.26 10.21
N LEU A 193 -4.98 -1.46 9.35
CA LEU A 193 -3.72 -2.11 9.68
C LEU A 193 -2.65 -1.03 9.81
N ASP A 194 -2.22 -0.75 11.04
CA ASP A 194 -1.21 0.28 11.31
C ASP A 194 0.21 -0.26 11.06
N LEU A 195 0.51 -0.57 9.81
CA LEU A 195 1.81 -1.07 9.38
C LEU A 195 2.93 -0.09 9.73
N HIS A 196 2.66 1.20 9.61
CA HIS A 196 3.63 2.26 9.90
C HIS A 196 4.25 2.08 11.29
N ASN A 197 3.41 2.05 12.31
CA ASN A 197 3.88 1.94 13.69
C ASN A 197 4.37 0.52 14.02
N ILE A 198 3.71 -0.52 13.53
CA ILE A 198 4.14 -1.91 13.75
C ILE A 198 5.55 -2.12 13.20
N ALA A 199 5.80 -1.70 11.95
CA ALA A 199 7.10 -1.84 11.33
C ALA A 199 8.15 -0.93 11.99
N ALA A 200 7.82 0.33 12.23
CA ALA A 200 8.75 1.27 12.85
C ALA A 200 9.14 0.87 14.27
N ASP A 201 8.20 0.37 15.07
CA ASP A 201 8.50 -0.17 16.41
C ASP A 201 9.47 -1.35 16.33
N SER A 202 9.28 -2.22 15.34
CA SER A 202 10.16 -3.36 15.11
C SER A 202 11.57 -2.90 14.69
N TYR A 203 11.65 -1.94 13.78
CA TYR A 203 12.94 -1.38 13.36
C TYR A 203 13.67 -0.64 14.50
N ASP A 204 12.93 0.04 15.38
CA ASP A 204 13.52 0.66 16.58
C ASP A 204 14.22 -0.38 17.46
N LYS A 205 13.61 -1.57 17.62
CA LYS A 205 14.19 -2.68 18.38
C LYS A 205 15.43 -3.27 17.69
N ILE A 206 15.40 -3.37 16.38
CA ILE A 206 16.54 -3.87 15.59
C ILE A 206 17.71 -2.88 15.70
N GLY A 207 17.44 -1.60 15.68
CA GLY A 207 18.41 -0.53 15.83
C GLY A 207 18.94 0.01 14.50
N LYS A 208 19.27 1.31 14.51
CA LYS A 208 19.68 2.08 13.33
C LYS A 208 20.77 1.39 12.49
N GLU A 209 21.79 0.84 13.13
CA GLU A 209 22.92 0.24 12.40
C GLU A 209 22.51 -1.03 11.65
N LYS A 210 21.76 -1.92 12.30
CA LYS A 210 21.30 -3.17 11.67
C LYS A 210 20.23 -2.91 10.62
N VAL A 211 19.41 -1.87 10.76
CA VAL A 211 18.35 -1.52 9.82
C VAL A 211 18.91 -1.12 8.45
N LYS A 212 20.17 -0.71 8.36
CA LYS A 212 20.80 -0.43 7.07
C LYS A 212 20.69 -1.59 6.08
N ALA A 213 20.67 -2.82 6.56
CA ALA A 213 20.49 -4.01 5.70
C ALA A 213 19.08 -4.13 5.11
N TYR A 214 18.09 -3.47 5.71
CA TYR A 214 16.70 -3.48 5.25
C TYR A 214 16.41 -2.40 4.20
N TYR A 215 17.30 -1.40 4.07
CA TYR A 215 17.21 -0.26 3.15
C TYR A 215 18.57 -0.02 2.50
N LYS A 216 18.84 -0.66 1.37
CA LYS A 216 20.17 -0.64 0.73
C LYS A 216 20.35 0.48 -0.29
N ILE A 217 19.27 0.92 -0.93
CA ILE A 217 19.32 1.88 -2.03
C ILE A 217 19.01 3.31 -1.56
N ASP A 218 17.93 3.46 -0.81
CA ASP A 218 17.49 4.77 -0.32
C ASP A 218 16.70 4.60 1.00
N HIS A 219 16.18 5.71 1.53
CA HIS A 219 15.46 5.68 2.80
C HIS A 219 14.02 5.18 2.70
N THR A 220 13.49 5.00 1.49
CA THR A 220 12.07 4.66 1.27
C THR A 220 11.87 3.21 0.86
N HIS A 221 12.71 2.74 -0.07
CA HIS A 221 12.56 1.41 -0.67
C HIS A 221 13.39 0.39 0.10
N THR A 222 12.75 -0.73 0.43
CA THR A 222 13.40 -1.80 1.19
C THR A 222 14.14 -2.78 0.27
N SER A 223 15.17 -3.41 0.82
CA SER A 223 15.78 -4.60 0.24
C SER A 223 14.81 -5.79 0.33
N LEU A 224 15.20 -6.93 -0.24
CA LEU A 224 14.42 -8.17 -0.11
C LEU A 224 14.19 -8.52 1.37
N MET A 225 15.23 -8.38 2.20
CA MET A 225 15.13 -8.57 3.65
C MET A 225 14.07 -7.64 4.26
N GLY A 226 14.09 -6.36 3.88
CA GLY A 226 13.12 -5.38 4.36
C GLY A 226 11.69 -5.66 3.89
N ALA A 227 11.53 -6.06 2.64
CA ALA A 227 10.21 -6.43 2.10
C ALA A 227 9.61 -7.63 2.84
N ARG A 228 10.41 -8.66 3.09
CA ARG A 228 9.99 -9.83 3.87
C ARG A 228 9.65 -9.47 5.30
N HIS A 229 10.44 -8.59 5.91
CA HIS A 229 10.17 -8.08 7.25
C HIS A 229 8.85 -7.32 7.31
N ASN A 230 8.62 -6.41 6.37
CA ASN A 230 7.37 -5.66 6.29
C ASN A 230 6.16 -6.58 6.03
N ALA A 231 6.31 -7.61 5.20
CA ALA A 231 5.27 -8.62 5.01
C ALA A 231 4.93 -9.33 6.33
N ARG A 232 5.93 -9.69 7.13
CA ARG A 232 5.69 -10.27 8.48
C ARG A 232 4.96 -9.28 9.39
N CYS A 233 5.28 -7.99 9.28
CA CYS A 233 4.57 -6.95 10.03
C CYS A 233 3.10 -6.84 9.59
N VAL A 234 2.82 -7.02 8.31
CA VAL A 234 1.43 -7.09 7.80
C VAL A 234 0.71 -8.28 8.43
N ALA A 235 1.31 -9.46 8.45
CA ALA A 235 0.72 -10.65 9.08
C ALA A 235 0.45 -10.41 10.58
N LYS A 236 1.41 -9.83 11.28
CA LYS A 236 1.26 -9.47 12.69
C LYS A 236 0.09 -8.51 12.91
N GLY A 237 -0.02 -7.50 12.06
CA GLY A 237 -1.11 -6.52 12.12
C GLY A 237 -2.48 -7.15 11.87
N LEU A 238 -2.58 -8.03 10.88
CA LEU A 238 -3.84 -8.74 10.60
C LEU A 238 -4.30 -9.59 11.80
N LYS A 239 -3.36 -10.27 12.45
CA LYS A 239 -3.67 -11.05 13.67
C LYS A 239 -4.09 -10.16 14.83
N LYS A 240 -3.34 -9.07 15.05
CA LYS A 240 -3.60 -8.13 16.15
C LYS A 240 -4.96 -7.46 16.03
N MET A 241 -5.37 -7.07 14.83
CA MET A 241 -6.67 -6.47 14.57
C MET A 241 -7.80 -7.50 14.47
N LYS A 242 -7.48 -8.79 14.59
CA LYS A 242 -8.44 -9.90 14.45
C LYS A 242 -9.22 -9.84 13.13
N SER A 243 -8.51 -9.51 12.05
CA SER A 243 -9.10 -9.47 10.72
C SER A 243 -9.57 -10.86 10.28
N PRO A 244 -10.74 -10.97 9.63
CA PRO A 244 -11.14 -12.24 8.99
C PRO A 244 -10.11 -12.74 7.96
N LEU A 245 -9.32 -11.84 7.39
CA LEU A 245 -8.24 -12.21 6.45
C LEU A 245 -7.14 -13.04 7.14
N ALA A 246 -6.98 -12.90 8.47
CA ALA A 246 -5.94 -13.62 9.21
C ALA A 246 -6.08 -15.15 9.13
N LYS A 247 -7.28 -15.68 8.92
CA LYS A 247 -7.49 -17.14 8.78
C LYS A 247 -6.83 -17.73 7.53
N TYR A 248 -6.44 -16.90 6.58
CA TYR A 248 -5.75 -17.31 5.35
C TYR A 248 -4.24 -17.24 5.46
N LEU A 249 -3.70 -16.81 6.59
CA LEU A 249 -2.25 -16.81 6.85
C LEU A 249 -1.73 -18.26 7.03
N LYS A 250 -0.42 -18.41 6.74
CA LYS A 250 0.29 -19.67 7.00
C LYS A 250 0.35 -20.00 8.48
#